data_5f0a92a4bd9d6bf017d198a503f2516c
#
_entry.id   5f0a92a4bd9d6bf017d198a503f2516c
#
_cell.length_a   1.000
_cell.length_b   1.000
_cell.length_c   1.000
_cell.angle_alpha   90.00
_cell.angle_beta   90.00
_cell.angle_gamma   90.00
#
_symmetry.space_group_name_H-M   'P 1'
#
loop_
_entity.id
_entity.type
_entity.pdbx_description
1 polymer ?
#
loop_
_entity_poly.entity_id
_entity_poly.type
_entity_poly.pdbx_seq_one_letter_code
_entity_poly.pdbx_strand_id
1 'polypeptide(L)'
;MAATIVIAGVRSGVGKTTIATGIMGALTRRGLKVQPFKAGPDYIDPSYHKLACGVPSRNLDTWLCDYATVLELFQRAGAGRDVSVVEGVMGVFDGHSSLTEEGSTAQLAKLLGAPVILVADASKVARSVAAEVLGFQKFDPDLNVAGVILNGVGSDRHLEFCKPQIEETTGLPVLGYLPRKDEFIQPERHLGLIPTVEGTVASQWYDSVINQVESTMDVPAILKLAQTAKTPPATPGVYPEKTLPARTTIAVAQDMAFNFYYQDSLDLLSAWGAELAPFSPLEDEKLPAGVGGIYLGGGFPELFATQLSKNEPMHEAIRQAVDKGVPVYAECGGLMYLGKSLSDLEGVTHPMIGVIPAESAMSQSRLTLGYREVESCSDSPVLQKGQRVRGHEFHWSTLAQQPEADESVYKVVDQDNRPDGFRKGNVWASYVHIHLGSRPSLAPRFVETCVSGTT
;
A
#
# COMPACT_ATOMS: atom_id res chain seq x y z
N MET A 1 0.71 -6.94 24.18
CA MET A 1 0.78 -6.59 22.74
C MET A 1 0.33 -7.80 21.94
N ALA A 2 -0.25 -7.60 20.75
CA ALA A 2 -0.65 -8.70 19.88
C ALA A 2 0.58 -9.56 19.49
N ALA A 3 0.39 -10.87 19.33
CA ALA A 3 1.40 -11.73 18.71
C ALA A 3 1.74 -11.18 17.32
N THR A 4 3.00 -11.21 16.89
CA THR A 4 3.43 -10.58 15.63
C THR A 4 4.33 -11.51 14.84
N ILE A 5 4.07 -11.63 13.53
CA ILE A 5 4.87 -12.44 12.61
C ILE A 5 5.07 -11.69 11.28
N VAL A 6 6.27 -11.82 10.70
CA VAL A 6 6.60 -11.29 9.37
C VAL A 6 6.71 -12.45 8.39
N ILE A 7 6.00 -12.39 7.27
CA ILE A 7 6.09 -13.32 6.15
C ILE A 7 6.95 -12.66 5.07
N ALA A 8 8.19 -13.08 4.95
CA ALA A 8 9.16 -12.52 4.02
C ALA A 8 9.52 -13.52 2.92
N GLY A 9 10.02 -13.05 1.81
CA GLY A 9 10.41 -13.92 0.70
C GLY A 9 11.89 -13.82 0.35
N VAL A 10 12.42 -14.86 -0.27
CA VAL A 10 13.78 -14.84 -0.82
C VAL A 10 13.91 -13.90 -2.01
N ARG A 11 12.78 -13.56 -2.69
CA ARG A 11 12.73 -12.64 -3.83
C ARG A 11 11.30 -12.17 -4.11
N SER A 12 11.16 -11.20 -5.02
CA SER A 12 9.85 -10.83 -5.58
C SER A 12 9.22 -12.01 -6.33
N GLY A 13 7.89 -12.11 -6.33
CA GLY A 13 7.14 -13.16 -7.04
C GLY A 13 7.26 -14.57 -6.44
N VAL A 14 7.84 -14.72 -5.23
CA VAL A 14 8.00 -16.04 -4.58
C VAL A 14 6.71 -16.59 -3.94
N GLY A 15 5.59 -15.87 -4.03
CA GLY A 15 4.29 -16.27 -3.49
C GLY A 15 4.00 -15.79 -2.07
N LYS A 16 4.68 -14.73 -1.62
CA LYS A 16 4.43 -14.11 -0.28
C LYS A 16 2.96 -13.77 -0.08
N THR A 17 2.36 -13.07 -1.03
CA THR A 17 0.98 -12.58 -0.93
C THR A 17 -0.02 -13.72 -0.79
N THR A 18 0.13 -14.78 -1.60
CA THR A 18 -0.72 -15.98 -1.49
C THR A 18 -0.60 -16.62 -0.09
N ILE A 19 0.63 -16.82 0.38
CA ILE A 19 0.92 -17.46 1.67
C ILE A 19 0.47 -16.57 2.84
N ALA A 20 0.77 -15.28 2.81
CA ALA A 20 0.38 -14.34 3.86
C ALA A 20 -1.15 -14.23 3.95
N THR A 21 -1.84 -14.06 2.82
CA THR A 21 -3.31 -14.02 2.75
C THR A 21 -3.92 -15.32 3.28
N GLY A 22 -3.37 -16.46 2.89
CA GLY A 22 -3.83 -17.78 3.38
C GLY A 22 -3.65 -17.96 4.89
N ILE A 23 -2.50 -17.54 5.46
CA ILE A 23 -2.24 -17.57 6.91
C ILE A 23 -3.19 -16.62 7.64
N MET A 24 -3.35 -15.40 7.16
CA MET A 24 -4.29 -14.42 7.71
C MET A 24 -5.71 -14.99 7.74
N GLY A 25 -6.17 -15.58 6.63
CA GLY A 25 -7.49 -16.20 6.52
C GLY A 25 -7.66 -17.41 7.44
N ALA A 26 -6.67 -18.30 7.53
CA ALA A 26 -6.70 -19.45 8.43
C ALA A 26 -6.74 -19.06 9.91
N LEU A 27 -6.04 -17.99 10.29
CA LEU A 27 -6.12 -17.43 11.67
C LEU A 27 -7.48 -16.79 11.93
N THR A 28 -8.03 -16.05 10.96
CA THR A 28 -9.36 -15.43 11.04
C THR A 28 -10.47 -16.51 11.16
N ARG A 29 -10.40 -17.59 10.37
CA ARG A 29 -11.35 -18.71 10.46
C ARG A 29 -11.33 -19.41 11.83
N ARG A 30 -10.19 -19.36 12.54
CA ARG A 30 -10.06 -19.84 13.93
C ARG A 30 -10.59 -18.88 14.97
N GLY A 31 -11.23 -17.79 14.56
CA GLY A 31 -11.85 -16.79 15.44
C GLY A 31 -10.88 -15.75 15.99
N LEU A 32 -9.62 -15.71 15.52
CA LEU A 32 -8.66 -14.71 15.98
C LEU A 32 -8.89 -13.35 15.26
N LYS A 33 -8.74 -12.27 16.01
CA LYS A 33 -8.77 -10.91 15.48
C LYS A 33 -7.41 -10.60 14.86
N VAL A 34 -7.27 -10.82 13.55
CA VAL A 34 -6.04 -10.57 12.81
C VAL A 34 -5.96 -9.11 12.38
N GLN A 35 -4.81 -8.45 12.61
CA GLN A 35 -4.47 -7.19 11.98
C GLN A 35 -3.45 -7.43 10.88
N PRO A 36 -3.82 -7.20 9.62
CA PRO A 36 -2.89 -7.31 8.50
C PRO A 36 -2.07 -6.04 8.33
N PHE A 37 -0.81 -6.24 7.92
CA PHE A 37 0.11 -5.18 7.51
C PHE A 37 0.85 -5.55 6.24
N LYS A 38 1.25 -4.54 5.48
CA LYS A 38 2.13 -4.64 4.32
C LYS A 38 3.38 -3.80 4.54
N ALA A 39 4.56 -4.38 4.35
CA ALA A 39 5.81 -3.62 4.28
C ALA A 39 5.85 -2.87 2.94
N GLY A 40 6.27 -1.59 2.98
CA GLY A 40 6.39 -0.77 1.79
C GLY A 40 5.08 -0.12 1.29
N PRO A 41 5.15 0.63 0.17
CA PRO A 41 4.08 1.51 -0.30
C PRO A 41 3.09 0.85 -1.26
N ASP A 42 2.79 -0.42 -1.07
CA ASP A 42 1.90 -1.20 -1.93
C ASP A 42 0.41 -0.92 -1.63
N TYR A 43 -0.41 -0.79 -2.65
CA TYR A 43 -1.86 -0.59 -2.55
C TYR A 43 -2.68 -1.83 -2.93
N ILE A 44 -2.08 -2.80 -3.63
CA ILE A 44 -2.78 -3.94 -4.21
C ILE A 44 -2.87 -5.09 -3.22
N ASP A 45 -1.73 -5.54 -2.68
CA ASP A 45 -1.68 -6.62 -1.67
C ASP A 45 -2.56 -6.32 -0.44
N PRO A 46 -2.63 -5.07 0.09
CA PRO A 46 -3.55 -4.70 1.15
C PRO A 46 -5.02 -5.06 0.89
N SER A 47 -5.48 -5.09 -0.36
CA SER A 47 -6.85 -5.46 -0.71
C SER A 47 -7.13 -6.94 -0.43
N TYR A 48 -6.18 -7.84 -0.72
CA TYR A 48 -6.27 -9.27 -0.40
C TYR A 48 -6.23 -9.53 1.11
N HIS A 49 -5.43 -8.77 1.82
CA HIS A 49 -5.39 -8.82 3.29
C HIS A 49 -6.73 -8.42 3.91
N LYS A 50 -7.35 -7.35 3.40
CA LYS A 50 -8.68 -6.90 3.83
C LYS A 50 -9.72 -7.98 3.61
N LEU A 51 -9.69 -8.67 2.46
CA LEU A 51 -10.58 -9.81 2.19
C LEU A 51 -10.38 -10.93 3.21
N ALA A 52 -9.12 -11.22 3.59
CA ALA A 52 -8.78 -12.28 4.54
C ALA A 52 -9.17 -11.96 5.98
N CYS A 53 -9.06 -10.73 6.40
CA CYS A 53 -9.20 -10.33 7.81
C CYS A 53 -10.48 -9.55 8.12
N GLY A 54 -11.21 -9.08 7.10
CA GLY A 54 -12.39 -8.23 7.27
C GLY A 54 -12.08 -6.81 7.77
N VAL A 55 -10.79 -6.45 7.86
CA VAL A 55 -10.32 -5.12 8.29
C VAL A 55 -9.25 -4.61 7.35
N PRO A 56 -9.10 -3.27 7.20
CA PRO A 56 -8.08 -2.70 6.33
C PRO A 56 -6.66 -3.13 6.74
N SER A 57 -5.85 -3.47 5.76
CA SER A 57 -4.40 -3.61 5.94
C SER A 57 -3.75 -2.24 6.07
N ARG A 58 -2.60 -2.17 6.74
CA ARG A 58 -1.82 -0.95 6.97
C ARG A 58 -0.46 -1.07 6.32
N ASN A 59 0.03 0.02 5.76
CA ASN A 59 1.36 0.07 5.20
C ASN A 59 2.36 0.51 6.26
N LEU A 60 3.42 -0.28 6.44
CA LEU A 60 4.54 0.04 7.31
C LEU A 60 5.78 0.24 6.45
N ASP A 61 6.25 1.47 6.37
CA ASP A 61 7.34 1.84 5.47
C ASP A 61 8.36 2.70 6.21
N THR A 62 9.56 2.13 6.43
CA THR A 62 10.65 2.77 7.17
C THR A 62 11.43 3.78 6.34
N TRP A 63 11.15 3.89 5.04
CA TRP A 63 11.66 4.96 4.20
C TRP A 63 10.71 6.16 4.15
N LEU A 64 9.40 5.93 3.99
CA LEU A 64 8.40 7.00 3.98
C LEU A 64 8.21 7.66 5.34
N CYS A 65 8.26 6.87 6.42
CA CYS A 65 8.02 7.31 7.79
C CYS A 65 9.24 7.02 8.67
N ASP A 66 9.47 7.84 9.68
CA ASP A 66 10.47 7.54 10.71
C ASP A 66 10.03 6.35 11.58
N TYR A 67 10.98 5.78 12.33
CA TYR A 67 10.75 4.59 13.15
C TYR A 67 9.71 4.81 14.24
N ALA A 68 9.66 6.00 14.83
CA ALA A 68 8.68 6.32 15.86
C ALA A 68 7.27 6.30 15.30
N THR A 69 7.08 6.89 14.13
CA THR A 69 5.81 6.86 13.39
C THR A 69 5.41 5.45 13.01
N VAL A 70 6.32 4.65 12.42
CA VAL A 70 6.03 3.26 12.04
C VAL A 70 5.56 2.45 13.25
N LEU A 71 6.22 2.60 14.41
CA LEU A 71 5.82 1.93 15.66
C LEU A 71 4.46 2.43 16.17
N GLU A 72 4.18 3.73 16.10
CA GLU A 72 2.87 4.28 16.49
C GLU A 72 1.75 3.73 15.62
N LEU A 73 1.89 3.76 14.28
CA LEU A 73 0.92 3.22 13.34
C LEU A 73 0.68 1.72 13.60
N PHE A 74 1.75 0.95 13.75
CA PHE A 74 1.68 -0.47 14.04
C PHE A 74 0.91 -0.76 15.32
N GLN A 75 1.23 -0.10 16.42
CA GLN A 75 0.61 -0.37 17.72
C GLN A 75 -0.85 0.11 17.78
N ARG A 76 -1.17 1.23 17.15
CA ARG A 76 -2.56 1.70 17.09
C ARG A 76 -3.45 0.75 16.31
N ALA A 77 -3.01 0.31 15.13
CA ALA A 77 -3.78 -0.65 14.33
C ALA A 77 -3.88 -2.02 14.99
N GLY A 78 -2.82 -2.47 15.68
CA GLY A 78 -2.77 -3.72 16.44
C GLY A 78 -3.50 -3.71 17.78
N ALA A 79 -3.99 -2.56 18.24
CA ALA A 79 -4.67 -2.46 19.53
C ALA A 79 -5.98 -3.28 19.55
N GLY A 80 -6.11 -4.16 20.57
CA GLY A 80 -7.27 -5.04 20.70
C GLY A 80 -7.35 -6.18 19.67
N ARG A 81 -6.27 -6.43 18.92
CA ARG A 81 -6.09 -7.59 18.05
C ARG A 81 -5.36 -8.73 18.77
N ASP A 82 -5.59 -9.96 18.31
CA ASP A 82 -4.92 -11.15 18.87
C ASP A 82 -3.56 -11.36 18.21
N VAL A 83 -3.47 -11.12 16.89
CA VAL A 83 -2.25 -11.32 16.10
C VAL A 83 -2.12 -10.29 14.99
N SER A 84 -0.88 -9.84 14.78
CA SER A 84 -0.46 -8.99 13.66
C SER A 84 0.35 -9.81 12.68
N VAL A 85 -0.05 -9.81 11.40
CA VAL A 85 0.68 -10.48 10.32
C VAL A 85 1.17 -9.43 9.34
N VAL A 86 2.48 -9.36 9.16
CA VAL A 86 3.13 -8.41 8.25
C VAL A 86 3.59 -9.15 7.02
N GLU A 87 3.07 -8.81 5.85
CA GLU A 87 3.62 -9.26 4.58
C GLU A 87 4.78 -8.37 4.16
N GLY A 88 5.93 -8.98 3.88
CA GLY A 88 7.13 -8.30 3.39
C GLY A 88 7.02 -7.82 1.94
N VAL A 89 7.90 -6.91 1.56
CA VAL A 89 8.06 -6.39 0.19
C VAL A 89 9.29 -7.03 -0.47
N MET A 90 9.24 -7.28 -1.79
CA MET A 90 10.36 -7.80 -2.60
C MET A 90 11.06 -9.02 -1.95
N GLY A 91 12.38 -9.16 -2.02
CA GLY A 91 13.18 -10.05 -1.18
C GLY A 91 13.38 -9.44 0.21
N VAL A 92 13.62 -10.27 1.23
CA VAL A 92 13.68 -9.82 2.64
C VAL A 92 14.70 -8.72 2.89
N PHE A 93 15.80 -8.69 2.13
CA PHE A 93 16.88 -7.70 2.26
C PHE A 93 16.81 -6.57 1.21
N ASP A 94 15.85 -6.65 0.27
CA ASP A 94 15.70 -5.62 -0.76
C ASP A 94 14.96 -4.41 -0.18
N GLY A 95 15.56 -3.24 -0.33
CA GLY A 95 15.04 -1.97 0.18
C GLY A 95 15.19 -0.84 -0.82
N HIS A 96 15.21 0.38 -0.34
CA HIS A 96 15.39 1.58 -1.16
C HIS A 96 16.74 1.62 -1.89
N SER A 97 17.78 1.06 -1.31
CA SER A 97 19.15 1.10 -1.81
C SER A 97 19.80 -0.28 -1.80
N SER A 98 20.71 -0.52 -2.74
CA SER A 98 21.53 -1.75 -2.76
C SER A 98 22.60 -1.79 -1.67
N LEU A 99 22.88 -0.69 -0.98
CA LEU A 99 23.96 -0.56 0.01
C LEU A 99 23.45 -0.45 1.45
N THR A 100 22.15 -0.22 1.63
CA THR A 100 21.55 -0.05 2.95
C THR A 100 20.30 -0.91 3.07
N GLU A 101 19.90 -1.24 4.28
CA GLU A 101 18.67 -1.97 4.55
C GLU A 101 17.40 -1.06 4.63
N GLU A 102 17.56 0.26 4.43
CA GLU A 102 16.47 1.23 4.57
C GLU A 102 15.30 0.87 3.65
N GLY A 103 14.10 0.75 4.21
CA GLY A 103 12.89 0.35 3.50
C GLY A 103 12.74 -1.16 3.25
N SER A 104 13.68 -2.00 3.75
CA SER A 104 13.60 -3.45 3.57
C SER A 104 12.67 -4.13 4.59
N THR A 105 12.20 -5.32 4.24
CA THR A 105 11.45 -6.19 5.17
C THR A 105 12.31 -6.57 6.38
N ALA A 106 13.62 -6.79 6.22
CA ALA A 106 14.54 -7.10 7.31
C ALA A 106 14.63 -5.97 8.33
N GLN A 107 14.78 -4.74 7.86
CA GLN A 107 14.79 -3.56 8.74
C GLN A 107 13.48 -3.44 9.53
N LEU A 108 12.33 -3.58 8.86
CA LEU A 108 11.02 -3.53 9.52
C LEU A 108 10.86 -4.65 10.55
N ALA A 109 11.24 -5.89 10.22
CA ALA A 109 11.15 -7.02 11.14
C ALA A 109 11.99 -6.79 12.41
N LYS A 110 13.21 -6.26 12.26
CA LYS A 110 14.09 -5.88 13.39
C LYS A 110 13.49 -4.76 14.22
N LEU A 111 12.95 -3.72 13.59
CA LEU A 111 12.26 -2.61 14.26
C LEU A 111 11.07 -3.09 15.08
N LEU A 112 10.29 -4.03 14.55
CA LEU A 112 9.13 -4.61 15.23
C LEU A 112 9.52 -5.68 16.27
N GLY A 113 10.79 -6.12 16.32
CA GLY A 113 11.24 -7.23 17.15
C GLY A 113 10.48 -8.52 16.84
N ALA A 114 10.05 -8.71 15.59
CA ALA A 114 9.18 -9.78 15.15
C ALA A 114 9.97 -10.94 14.50
N PRO A 115 9.61 -12.20 14.76
CA PRO A 115 10.18 -13.34 14.05
C PRO A 115 9.73 -13.34 12.59
N VAL A 116 10.62 -13.82 11.72
CA VAL A 116 10.40 -13.90 10.26
C VAL A 116 10.20 -15.35 9.85
N ILE A 117 9.14 -15.62 9.10
CA ILE A 117 8.98 -16.85 8.32
C ILE A 117 9.44 -16.55 6.89
N LEU A 118 10.46 -17.26 6.44
CA LEU A 118 11.02 -17.10 5.11
C LEU A 118 10.29 -18.00 4.11
N VAL A 119 9.73 -17.41 3.07
CA VAL A 119 9.14 -18.12 1.93
C VAL A 119 10.23 -18.36 0.90
N ALA A 120 10.52 -19.64 0.64
CA ALA A 120 11.51 -20.09 -0.34
C ALA A 120 10.84 -20.82 -1.52
N ASP A 121 11.38 -20.62 -2.73
CA ASP A 121 10.89 -21.25 -3.95
C ASP A 121 11.50 -22.64 -4.12
N ALA A 122 10.67 -23.68 -4.01
CA ALA A 122 11.06 -25.07 -4.25
C ALA A 122 10.80 -25.56 -5.67
N SER A 123 10.19 -24.77 -6.57
CA SER A 123 9.62 -25.23 -7.84
C SER A 123 10.59 -25.92 -8.79
N LYS A 124 11.89 -25.63 -8.71
CA LYS A 124 12.92 -26.17 -9.64
C LYS A 124 14.19 -26.63 -8.90
N VAL A 125 14.09 -26.84 -7.60
CA VAL A 125 15.23 -27.22 -6.74
C VAL A 125 14.86 -28.41 -5.86
N ALA A 126 15.87 -29.05 -5.27
CA ALA A 126 15.71 -30.05 -4.24
C ALA A 126 16.59 -29.63 -3.03
N ARG A 127 17.65 -30.36 -2.73
CA ARG A 127 18.57 -30.07 -1.62
C ARG A 127 19.15 -28.64 -1.65
N SER A 128 19.30 -28.03 -2.84
CA SER A 128 19.89 -26.68 -3.00
C SER A 128 19.08 -25.58 -2.31
N VAL A 129 17.77 -25.76 -2.05
CA VAL A 129 16.96 -24.81 -1.30
C VAL A 129 17.49 -24.61 0.13
N ALA A 130 18.10 -25.63 0.73
CA ALA A 130 18.72 -25.52 2.06
C ALA A 130 19.92 -24.55 2.07
N ALA A 131 20.71 -24.52 0.98
CA ALA A 131 21.81 -23.57 0.84
C ALA A 131 21.31 -22.12 0.69
N GLU A 132 20.20 -21.91 -0.06
CA GLU A 132 19.56 -20.61 -0.18
C GLU A 132 19.05 -20.14 1.18
N VAL A 133 18.27 -20.96 1.90
CA VAL A 133 17.76 -20.62 3.24
C VAL A 133 18.88 -20.33 4.22
N LEU A 134 19.96 -21.12 4.22
CA LEU A 134 21.13 -20.91 5.06
C LEU A 134 21.78 -19.55 4.74
N GLY A 135 21.88 -19.17 3.47
CA GLY A 135 22.41 -17.88 3.04
C GLY A 135 21.60 -16.74 3.66
N PHE A 136 20.28 -16.79 3.53
CA PHE A 136 19.38 -15.78 4.11
C PHE A 136 19.47 -15.73 5.65
N GLN A 137 19.55 -16.88 6.32
CA GLN A 137 19.69 -16.95 7.79
C GLN A 137 21.01 -16.35 8.30
N LYS A 138 22.08 -16.46 7.50
CA LYS A 138 23.44 -16.04 7.92
C LYS A 138 23.84 -14.66 7.41
N PHE A 139 23.12 -14.13 6.43
CA PHE A 139 23.43 -12.84 5.81
C PHE A 139 23.34 -11.67 6.81
N ASP A 140 22.31 -11.69 7.65
CA ASP A 140 22.14 -10.72 8.73
C ASP A 140 21.86 -11.47 10.05
N PRO A 141 22.84 -11.52 10.98
CA PRO A 141 22.68 -12.23 12.25
C PRO A 141 21.67 -11.60 13.21
N ASP A 142 21.32 -10.33 13.01
CA ASP A 142 20.33 -9.62 13.83
C ASP A 142 18.89 -9.87 13.36
N LEU A 143 18.72 -10.43 12.17
CA LEU A 143 17.40 -10.83 11.67
C LEU A 143 16.97 -12.18 12.25
N ASN A 144 15.89 -12.20 13.01
CA ASN A 144 15.35 -13.43 13.59
C ASN A 144 14.55 -14.24 12.56
N VAL A 145 15.23 -14.98 11.67
CA VAL A 145 14.58 -15.99 10.82
C VAL A 145 14.20 -17.18 11.69
N ALA A 146 12.90 -17.43 11.88
CA ALA A 146 12.38 -18.39 12.86
C ALA A 146 11.74 -19.64 12.25
N GLY A 147 11.52 -19.64 10.93
CA GLY A 147 10.93 -20.78 10.22
C GLY A 147 10.90 -20.56 8.72
N VAL A 148 10.55 -21.61 7.99
CA VAL A 148 10.52 -21.64 6.53
C VAL A 148 9.18 -22.17 6.04
N ILE A 149 8.65 -21.59 4.97
CA ILE A 149 7.55 -22.13 4.18
C ILE A 149 8.05 -22.33 2.75
N LEU A 150 7.78 -23.49 2.17
CA LEU A 150 8.17 -23.81 0.80
C LEU A 150 7.02 -23.53 -0.17
N ASN A 151 7.27 -22.75 -1.22
CA ASN A 151 6.32 -22.57 -2.31
C ASN A 151 6.71 -23.40 -3.53
N GLY A 152 5.70 -23.85 -4.30
CA GLY A 152 5.92 -24.55 -5.55
C GLY A 152 6.37 -26.01 -5.40
N VAL A 153 6.03 -26.67 -4.29
CA VAL A 153 6.35 -28.09 -4.06
C VAL A 153 5.56 -28.96 -5.04
N GLY A 154 6.27 -29.81 -5.80
CA GLY A 154 5.68 -30.61 -6.87
C GLY A 154 4.99 -31.91 -6.39
N SER A 155 5.41 -32.49 -5.27
CA SER A 155 4.88 -33.74 -4.71
C SER A 155 5.37 -33.97 -3.28
N ASP A 156 4.77 -34.91 -2.56
CA ASP A 156 5.23 -35.34 -1.22
C ASP A 156 6.68 -35.82 -1.23
N ARG A 157 7.06 -36.60 -2.24
CA ARG A 157 8.46 -37.03 -2.44
C ARG A 157 9.40 -35.84 -2.62
N HIS A 158 8.98 -34.81 -3.32
CA HIS A 158 9.75 -33.57 -3.45
C HIS A 158 9.95 -32.86 -2.12
N LEU A 159 8.90 -32.81 -1.30
CA LEU A 159 8.98 -32.27 0.06
C LEU A 159 10.00 -33.05 0.92
N GLU A 160 10.00 -34.39 0.83
CA GLU A 160 10.96 -35.25 1.54
C GLU A 160 12.42 -34.98 1.14
N PHE A 161 12.68 -34.47 -0.06
CA PHE A 161 14.03 -34.06 -0.48
C PHE A 161 14.42 -32.66 0.02
N CYS A 162 13.45 -31.77 0.26
CA CYS A 162 13.70 -30.39 0.64
C CYS A 162 13.73 -30.20 2.17
N LYS A 163 12.65 -30.63 2.84
CA LYS A 163 12.40 -30.36 4.25
C LYS A 163 13.53 -30.82 5.20
N PRO A 164 13.94 -32.13 5.19
CA PRO A 164 14.97 -32.58 6.14
C PRO A 164 16.30 -31.85 5.98
N GLN A 165 16.66 -31.50 4.74
CA GLN A 165 17.93 -30.81 4.49
C GLN A 165 17.92 -29.38 5.00
N ILE A 166 16.77 -28.67 4.93
CA ILE A 166 16.63 -27.34 5.53
C ILE A 166 16.76 -27.46 7.05
N GLU A 167 15.97 -28.35 7.66
CA GLU A 167 15.92 -28.51 9.11
C GLU A 167 17.30 -28.93 9.69
N GLU A 168 18.00 -29.88 9.04
CA GLU A 168 19.34 -30.33 9.45
C GLU A 168 20.40 -29.24 9.28
N THR A 169 20.36 -28.50 8.14
CA THR A 169 21.42 -27.54 7.80
C THR A 169 21.26 -26.23 8.58
N THR A 170 20.04 -25.77 8.81
CA THR A 170 19.75 -24.45 9.36
C THR A 170 19.24 -24.47 10.80
N GLY A 171 18.73 -25.61 11.25
CA GLY A 171 18.01 -25.74 12.53
C GLY A 171 16.62 -25.08 12.51
N LEU A 172 16.17 -24.55 11.38
CA LEU A 172 14.85 -23.89 11.24
C LEU A 172 13.77 -24.90 10.91
N PRO A 173 12.60 -24.85 11.56
CA PRO A 173 11.48 -25.70 11.20
C PRO A 173 10.92 -25.32 9.84
N VAL A 174 10.59 -26.30 9.00
CA VAL A 174 9.75 -26.11 7.82
C VAL A 174 8.30 -26.23 8.25
N LEU A 175 7.63 -25.08 8.36
CA LEU A 175 6.29 -24.90 8.90
C LEU A 175 5.18 -25.33 7.93
N GLY A 176 5.53 -25.67 6.72
CA GLY A 176 4.60 -26.13 5.71
C GLY A 176 5.01 -25.76 4.30
N TYR A 177 4.08 -25.98 3.37
CA TYR A 177 4.33 -25.71 1.96
C TYR A 177 3.05 -25.36 1.21
N LEU A 178 3.21 -24.71 0.07
CA LEU A 178 2.17 -24.54 -0.95
C LEU A 178 2.55 -25.40 -2.18
N PRO A 179 1.67 -26.29 -2.65
CA PRO A 179 1.95 -27.10 -3.83
C PRO A 179 1.90 -26.23 -5.10
N ARG A 180 2.61 -26.69 -6.13
CA ARG A 180 2.56 -26.06 -7.45
C ARG A 180 1.23 -26.37 -8.14
N LYS A 181 0.29 -25.43 -8.12
CA LYS A 181 -1.01 -25.53 -8.79
C LYS A 181 -1.41 -24.17 -9.35
N ASP A 182 -2.00 -24.18 -10.54
CA ASP A 182 -2.43 -22.95 -11.22
C ASP A 182 -3.56 -22.23 -10.45
N GLU A 183 -4.37 -22.96 -9.68
CA GLU A 183 -5.44 -22.40 -8.85
C GLU A 183 -4.96 -21.43 -7.74
N PHE A 184 -3.66 -21.44 -7.39
CA PHE A 184 -3.06 -20.54 -6.41
C PHE A 184 -2.36 -19.35 -7.05
N ILE A 185 -2.29 -19.30 -8.38
CA ILE A 185 -1.77 -18.14 -9.11
C ILE A 185 -2.80 -17.02 -9.00
N GLN A 186 -2.37 -15.90 -8.45
CA GLN A 186 -3.22 -14.71 -8.38
C GLN A 186 -3.43 -14.13 -9.78
N PRO A 187 -4.64 -13.65 -10.10
CA PRO A 187 -4.87 -12.95 -11.35
C PRO A 187 -3.98 -11.70 -11.43
N GLU A 188 -3.22 -11.58 -12.50
CA GLU A 188 -2.33 -10.44 -12.76
C GLU A 188 -2.84 -9.61 -13.94
N ARG A 189 -2.59 -8.31 -13.90
CA ARG A 189 -2.72 -7.37 -15.01
C ARG A 189 -1.37 -6.71 -15.29
N HIS A 190 -1.34 -5.80 -16.24
CA HIS A 190 -0.16 -5.01 -16.59
C HIS A 190 0.43 -4.19 -15.42
N LEU A 191 -0.34 -3.89 -14.38
CA LEU A 191 0.08 -3.21 -13.15
C LEU A 191 0.34 -4.19 -11.97
N GLY A 192 0.34 -5.50 -12.20
CA GLY A 192 0.46 -6.53 -11.16
C GLY A 192 -0.87 -7.19 -10.84
N LEU A 193 -1.09 -7.55 -9.56
CA LEU A 193 -2.31 -8.25 -9.13
C LEU A 193 -3.57 -7.39 -9.32
N ILE A 194 -4.70 -8.03 -9.60
CA ILE A 194 -6.02 -7.36 -9.69
C ILE A 194 -6.51 -7.07 -8.27
N PRO A 195 -6.86 -5.81 -7.92
CA PRO A 195 -7.45 -5.52 -6.62
C PRO A 195 -8.75 -6.31 -6.38
N THR A 196 -8.98 -6.75 -5.15
CA THR A 196 -10.14 -7.62 -4.80
C THR A 196 -11.49 -6.92 -4.91
N VAL A 197 -11.53 -5.60 -5.01
CA VAL A 197 -12.77 -4.83 -5.22
C VAL A 197 -13.46 -5.16 -6.55
N GLU A 198 -12.76 -5.82 -7.50
CA GLU A 198 -13.26 -6.07 -8.84
C GLU A 198 -13.98 -7.42 -9.05
N GLY A 199 -14.29 -8.22 -8.00
CA GLY A 199 -15.24 -9.27 -8.23
C GLY A 199 -15.11 -10.65 -7.60
N THR A 200 -15.96 -11.59 -8.07
CA THR A 200 -16.23 -12.95 -7.55
C THR A 200 -15.06 -13.94 -7.66
N VAL A 201 -14.12 -13.72 -8.57
CA VAL A 201 -12.94 -14.59 -8.77
C VAL A 201 -12.05 -14.59 -7.52
N ALA A 202 -11.98 -13.46 -6.84
CA ALA A 202 -11.19 -13.33 -5.61
C ALA A 202 -11.71 -14.21 -4.47
N SER A 203 -13.02 -14.45 -4.36
CA SER A 203 -13.58 -15.25 -3.25
C SER A 203 -13.28 -16.75 -3.40
N GLN A 204 -13.37 -17.31 -4.61
CA GLN A 204 -13.06 -18.72 -4.86
C GLN A 204 -11.56 -19.01 -4.68
N TRP A 205 -10.71 -18.14 -5.23
CA TRP A 205 -9.27 -18.20 -5.02
C TRP A 205 -8.91 -18.17 -3.54
N TYR A 206 -9.51 -17.23 -2.80
CA TYR A 206 -9.31 -17.04 -1.37
C TYR A 206 -9.63 -18.31 -0.58
N ASP A 207 -10.81 -18.92 -0.80
CA ASP A 207 -11.20 -20.14 -0.09
C ASP A 207 -10.26 -21.31 -0.42
N SER A 208 -9.83 -21.47 -1.67
CA SER A 208 -8.87 -22.50 -2.10
C SER A 208 -7.53 -22.33 -1.37
N VAL A 209 -7.01 -21.11 -1.31
CA VAL A 209 -5.74 -20.81 -0.65
C VAL A 209 -5.81 -21.10 0.86
N ILE A 210 -6.88 -20.67 1.53
CA ILE A 210 -7.01 -20.94 2.98
C ILE A 210 -7.12 -22.43 3.26
N ASN A 211 -7.95 -23.16 2.51
CA ASN A 211 -8.09 -24.60 2.67
C ASN A 211 -6.74 -25.31 2.45
N GLN A 212 -5.95 -24.86 1.48
CA GLN A 212 -4.63 -25.42 1.23
C GLN A 212 -3.68 -25.11 2.40
N VAL A 213 -3.65 -23.86 2.90
CA VAL A 213 -2.83 -23.47 4.07
C VAL A 213 -3.21 -24.32 5.28
N GLU A 214 -4.49 -24.49 5.57
CA GLU A 214 -4.96 -25.32 6.71
C GLU A 214 -4.57 -26.79 6.57
N SER A 215 -4.42 -27.32 5.36
CA SER A 215 -4.06 -28.71 5.10
C SER A 215 -2.55 -28.98 5.11
N THR A 216 -1.72 -27.99 4.76
CA THR A 216 -0.27 -28.20 4.52
C THR A 216 0.64 -27.35 5.39
N MET A 217 0.11 -26.45 6.21
CA MET A 217 0.90 -25.61 7.10
C MET A 217 0.54 -25.81 8.57
N ASP A 218 1.54 -25.79 9.43
CA ASP A 218 1.38 -25.83 10.88
C ASP A 218 1.01 -24.44 11.42
N VAL A 219 -0.26 -24.04 11.23
CA VAL A 219 -0.77 -22.73 11.67
C VAL A 219 -0.63 -22.53 13.20
N PRO A 220 -0.83 -23.56 14.06
CA PRO A 220 -0.51 -23.45 15.49
C PRO A 220 0.94 -23.12 15.78
N ALA A 221 1.91 -23.74 15.10
CA ALA A 221 3.33 -23.41 15.25
C ALA A 221 3.65 -21.99 14.78
N ILE A 222 3.05 -21.54 13.67
CA ILE A 222 3.16 -20.16 13.18
C ILE A 222 2.68 -19.17 14.25
N LEU A 223 1.52 -19.41 14.87
CA LEU A 223 0.99 -18.58 15.94
C LEU A 223 1.90 -18.59 17.18
N LYS A 224 2.46 -19.74 17.54
CA LYS A 224 3.42 -19.85 18.65
C LYS A 224 4.69 -19.04 18.39
N LEU A 225 5.20 -19.04 17.15
CA LEU A 225 6.32 -18.18 16.78
C LEU A 225 5.94 -16.69 16.88
N ALA A 226 4.75 -16.30 16.41
CA ALA A 226 4.28 -14.92 16.50
C ALA A 226 4.25 -14.39 17.95
N GLN A 227 3.98 -15.27 18.93
CA GLN A 227 3.99 -14.92 20.36
C GLN A 227 5.38 -14.61 20.93
N THR A 228 6.45 -14.92 20.20
CA THR A 228 7.83 -14.61 20.63
C THR A 228 8.27 -13.20 20.29
N ALA A 229 7.47 -12.44 19.54
CA ALA A 229 7.77 -11.06 19.18
C ALA A 229 7.99 -10.16 20.40
N LYS A 230 8.94 -9.24 20.31
CA LYS A 230 9.31 -8.29 21.34
C LYS A 230 9.24 -6.85 20.82
N THR A 231 8.06 -6.46 20.37
CA THR A 231 7.85 -5.12 19.79
C THR A 231 8.11 -4.03 20.82
N PRO A 232 9.00 -3.05 20.53
CA PRO A 232 9.26 -1.94 21.42
C PRO A 232 8.02 -1.05 21.59
N PRO A 233 7.90 -0.29 22.69
CA PRO A 233 6.82 0.66 22.87
C PRO A 233 6.89 1.78 21.83
N ALA A 234 5.74 2.24 21.35
CA ALA A 234 5.67 3.41 20.48
C ALA A 234 5.73 4.70 21.29
N THR A 235 6.31 5.73 20.67
CA THR A 235 6.21 7.10 21.15
C THR A 235 5.16 7.82 20.29
N PRO A 236 4.05 8.32 20.88
CA PRO A 236 3.05 9.09 20.15
C PRO A 236 3.68 10.33 19.48
N GLY A 237 3.31 10.61 18.24
CA GLY A 237 3.88 11.73 17.49
C GLY A 237 3.01 12.25 16.35
N VAL A 238 2.32 11.39 15.61
CA VAL A 238 1.53 11.79 14.44
C VAL A 238 0.03 11.91 14.70
N TYR A 239 -0.48 11.18 15.69
CA TYR A 239 -1.86 11.32 16.13
C TYR A 239 -2.00 12.35 17.23
N PRO A 240 -3.15 13.06 17.33
CA PRO A 240 -3.43 13.88 18.51
C PRO A 240 -3.62 12.98 19.74
N GLU A 241 -3.37 13.53 20.94
CA GLU A 241 -3.58 12.80 22.22
C GLU A 241 -5.01 12.24 22.34
N LYS A 242 -5.99 13.01 21.83
CA LYS A 242 -7.40 12.62 21.72
C LYS A 242 -7.90 12.99 20.33
N THR A 243 -8.70 12.13 19.73
CA THR A 243 -9.40 12.45 18.49
C THR A 243 -10.18 13.77 18.63
N LEU A 244 -9.94 14.69 17.71
CA LEU A 244 -10.62 15.98 17.69
C LEU A 244 -12.04 15.83 17.14
N PRO A 245 -13.01 16.65 17.58
CA PRO A 245 -14.34 16.69 16.97
C PRO A 245 -14.24 17.11 15.50
N ALA A 246 -15.17 16.62 14.68
CA ALA A 246 -15.23 16.99 13.27
C ALA A 246 -15.43 18.51 13.11
N ARG A 247 -14.58 19.15 12.31
CA ARG A 247 -14.59 20.59 12.02
C ARG A 247 -14.83 20.86 10.53
N THR A 248 -14.64 19.88 9.69
CA THR A 248 -14.81 19.95 8.24
C THR A 248 -15.15 18.58 7.67
N THR A 249 -15.78 18.55 6.51
CA THR A 249 -16.02 17.33 5.76
C THR A 249 -15.06 17.27 4.57
N ILE A 250 -14.30 16.18 4.44
CA ILE A 250 -13.46 15.91 3.28
C ILE A 250 -14.13 14.82 2.43
N ALA A 251 -14.52 15.19 1.21
CA ALA A 251 -14.99 14.22 0.22
C ALA A 251 -13.82 13.38 -0.28
N VAL A 252 -13.91 12.06 -0.18
CA VAL A 252 -12.86 11.12 -0.58
C VAL A 252 -13.39 10.25 -1.72
N ALA A 253 -12.75 10.29 -2.89
CA ALA A 253 -13.12 9.45 -4.02
C ALA A 253 -12.85 7.98 -3.69
N GLN A 254 -13.88 7.14 -3.65
CA GLN A 254 -13.76 5.72 -3.28
C GLN A 254 -14.69 4.86 -4.12
N ASP A 255 -14.13 4.23 -5.16
CA ASP A 255 -14.80 3.23 -6.00
C ASP A 255 -13.77 2.31 -6.68
N MET A 256 -14.18 1.62 -7.75
CA MET A 256 -13.27 0.74 -8.49
C MET A 256 -12.15 1.50 -9.22
N ALA A 257 -12.38 2.76 -9.60
CA ALA A 257 -11.39 3.60 -10.27
C ALA A 257 -10.43 4.28 -9.29
N PHE A 258 -10.87 4.54 -8.05
CA PHE A 258 -10.13 5.28 -7.02
C PHE A 258 -10.11 4.52 -5.70
N ASN A 259 -9.06 3.76 -5.44
CA ASN A 259 -8.94 2.91 -4.24
C ASN A 259 -7.53 2.87 -3.64
N PHE A 260 -6.58 3.64 -4.16
CA PHE A 260 -5.21 3.70 -3.64
C PHE A 260 -5.10 4.79 -2.57
N TYR A 261 -5.28 4.38 -1.33
CA TYR A 261 -5.12 5.20 -0.14
C TYR A 261 -4.33 4.44 0.93
N TYR A 262 -3.42 5.12 1.59
CA TYR A 262 -2.91 4.63 2.86
C TYR A 262 -4.01 4.79 3.90
N GLN A 263 -4.49 3.69 4.46
CA GLN A 263 -5.58 3.74 5.44
C GLN A 263 -5.20 4.60 6.66
N ASP A 264 -3.93 4.58 7.07
CA ASP A 264 -3.45 5.43 8.15
C ASP A 264 -3.52 6.92 7.82
N SER A 265 -3.39 7.30 6.55
CA SER A 265 -3.60 8.68 6.12
C SER A 265 -5.06 9.12 6.32
N LEU A 266 -6.02 8.26 5.98
CA LEU A 266 -7.45 8.53 6.20
C LEU A 266 -7.78 8.60 7.70
N ASP A 267 -7.23 7.69 8.50
CA ASP A 267 -7.44 7.67 9.95
C ASP A 267 -6.83 8.91 10.63
N LEU A 268 -5.66 9.38 10.15
CA LEU A 268 -5.03 10.61 10.63
C LEU A 268 -5.91 11.83 10.35
N LEU A 269 -6.46 11.96 9.13
CA LEU A 269 -7.39 13.05 8.82
C LEU A 269 -8.60 13.05 9.77
N SER A 270 -9.18 11.87 9.99
CA SER A 270 -10.29 11.71 10.93
C SER A 270 -9.90 12.06 12.37
N ALA A 271 -8.73 11.63 12.83
CA ALA A 271 -8.25 11.91 14.17
C ALA A 271 -8.00 13.41 14.40
N TRP A 272 -7.55 14.13 13.37
CA TRP A 272 -7.32 15.58 13.40
C TRP A 272 -8.58 16.43 13.15
N GLY A 273 -9.77 15.79 13.03
CA GLY A 273 -11.06 16.48 13.01
C GLY A 273 -11.65 16.67 11.60
N ALA A 274 -11.37 15.75 10.68
CA ALA A 274 -12.12 15.64 9.43
C ALA A 274 -13.20 14.56 9.55
N GLU A 275 -14.40 14.85 9.10
CA GLU A 275 -15.38 13.84 8.71
C GLU A 275 -15.07 13.42 7.27
N LEU A 276 -14.78 12.14 7.05
CA LEU A 276 -14.53 11.61 5.71
C LEU A 276 -15.84 11.15 5.08
N ALA A 277 -16.21 11.76 3.97
CA ALA A 277 -17.41 11.42 3.21
C ALA A 277 -17.00 10.77 1.88
N PRO A 278 -17.10 9.43 1.74
CA PRO A 278 -16.79 8.76 0.49
C PRO A 278 -17.80 9.15 -0.60
N PHE A 279 -17.32 9.24 -1.84
CA PHE A 279 -18.16 9.39 -3.03
C PHE A 279 -17.56 8.58 -4.20
N SER A 280 -18.40 8.18 -5.14
CA SER A 280 -18.00 7.44 -6.33
C SER A 280 -17.96 8.35 -7.56
N PRO A 281 -16.78 8.69 -8.10
CA PRO A 281 -16.68 9.32 -9.41
C PRO A 281 -17.34 8.54 -10.55
N LEU A 282 -17.49 7.22 -10.41
CA LEU A 282 -18.16 6.36 -11.41
C LEU A 282 -19.68 6.42 -11.35
N GLU A 283 -20.28 6.54 -10.15
CA GLU A 283 -21.71 6.29 -9.96
C GLU A 283 -22.49 7.49 -9.41
N ASP A 284 -21.84 8.35 -8.59
CA ASP A 284 -22.51 9.51 -7.99
C ASP A 284 -22.56 10.69 -8.97
N GLU A 285 -23.65 11.43 -8.92
CA GLU A 285 -23.85 12.64 -9.72
C GLU A 285 -23.50 13.94 -8.95
N LYS A 286 -23.24 13.84 -7.65
CA LYS A 286 -23.03 15.00 -6.76
C LYS A 286 -21.99 14.67 -5.69
N LEU A 287 -21.26 15.70 -5.26
CA LEU A 287 -20.42 15.61 -4.07
C LEU A 287 -21.29 15.54 -2.79
N PRO A 288 -20.77 14.94 -1.71
CA PRO A 288 -21.39 15.01 -0.39
C PRO A 288 -21.72 16.45 0.03
N ALA A 289 -22.76 16.62 0.83
CA ALA A 289 -23.13 17.95 1.30
C ALA A 289 -22.09 18.54 2.30
N GLY A 290 -21.88 19.86 2.28
CA GLY A 290 -21.02 20.54 3.24
C GLY A 290 -19.53 20.25 3.10
N VAL A 291 -19.08 19.88 1.89
CA VAL A 291 -17.67 19.56 1.61
C VAL A 291 -16.80 20.80 1.79
N GLY A 292 -15.81 20.70 2.69
CA GLY A 292 -14.76 21.68 2.90
C GLY A 292 -13.43 21.34 2.23
N GLY A 293 -13.29 20.13 1.67
CA GLY A 293 -12.13 19.69 0.91
C GLY A 293 -12.40 18.43 0.08
N ILE A 294 -11.64 18.20 -0.98
CA ILE A 294 -11.74 17.01 -1.83
C ILE A 294 -10.38 16.30 -1.85
N TYR A 295 -10.38 14.98 -1.60
CA TYR A 295 -9.22 14.12 -1.74
C TYR A 295 -9.46 13.06 -2.82
N LEU A 296 -8.70 13.15 -3.92
CA LEU A 296 -8.72 12.19 -5.03
C LEU A 296 -7.43 11.37 -4.96
N GLY A 297 -7.51 10.15 -4.49
CA GLY A 297 -6.38 9.23 -4.44
C GLY A 297 -6.02 8.63 -5.80
N GLY A 298 -5.12 7.67 -5.78
CA GLY A 298 -4.80 6.89 -6.97
C GLY A 298 -5.77 5.75 -7.23
N GLY A 299 -5.46 4.97 -8.25
CA GLY A 299 -6.23 3.80 -8.68
C GLY A 299 -6.01 3.50 -10.15
N PHE A 300 -7.04 3.01 -10.81
CA PHE A 300 -7.03 2.60 -12.21
C PHE A 300 -8.08 3.36 -13.04
N PRO A 301 -8.02 4.70 -13.13
CA PRO A 301 -9.02 5.46 -13.87
C PRO A 301 -9.04 5.13 -15.37
N GLU A 302 -7.92 4.64 -15.92
CA GLU A 302 -7.82 4.23 -17.33
C GLU A 302 -8.73 3.04 -17.67
N LEU A 303 -8.97 2.13 -16.72
CA LEU A 303 -9.87 0.99 -16.94
C LEU A 303 -11.33 1.40 -16.98
N PHE A 304 -11.65 2.54 -16.42
CA PHE A 304 -12.99 3.09 -16.31
C PHE A 304 -13.15 4.42 -17.06
N ALA A 305 -12.20 4.76 -17.94
CA ALA A 305 -12.12 6.07 -18.59
C ALA A 305 -13.39 6.42 -19.38
N THR A 306 -13.99 5.44 -20.07
CA THR A 306 -15.28 5.61 -20.76
C THR A 306 -16.43 5.94 -19.81
N GLN A 307 -16.49 5.34 -18.62
CA GLN A 307 -17.54 5.58 -17.63
C GLN A 307 -17.31 6.93 -16.95
N LEU A 308 -16.09 7.20 -16.51
CA LEU A 308 -15.70 8.49 -15.93
C LEU A 308 -16.03 9.66 -16.86
N SER A 309 -15.66 9.55 -18.15
CA SER A 309 -15.88 10.62 -19.13
C SER A 309 -17.37 10.93 -19.41
N LYS A 310 -18.27 9.99 -19.13
CA LYS A 310 -19.72 10.17 -19.30
C LYS A 310 -20.41 10.76 -18.08
N ASN A 311 -19.75 10.80 -16.92
CA ASN A 311 -20.34 11.33 -15.70
C ASN A 311 -20.16 12.87 -15.62
N GLU A 312 -20.72 13.57 -16.61
CA GLU A 312 -20.72 15.04 -16.65
C GLU A 312 -21.29 15.72 -15.38
N PRO A 313 -22.36 15.17 -14.74
CA PRO A 313 -22.83 15.76 -13.48
C PRO A 313 -21.76 15.82 -12.40
N MET A 314 -20.96 14.76 -12.21
CA MET A 314 -19.88 14.74 -11.24
C MET A 314 -18.73 15.67 -11.66
N HIS A 315 -18.37 15.72 -12.96
CA HIS A 315 -17.39 16.67 -13.48
C HIS A 315 -17.78 18.10 -13.12
N GLU A 316 -19.05 18.45 -13.37
CA GLU A 316 -19.58 19.79 -13.08
C GLU A 316 -19.61 20.08 -11.57
N ALA A 317 -19.98 19.09 -10.74
CA ALA A 317 -19.98 19.23 -9.30
C ALA A 317 -18.57 19.54 -8.75
N ILE A 318 -17.52 18.87 -9.28
CA ILE A 318 -16.12 19.12 -8.89
C ILE A 318 -15.66 20.50 -9.41
N ARG A 319 -15.96 20.86 -10.67
CA ARG A 319 -15.64 22.20 -11.21
C ARG A 319 -16.23 23.30 -10.34
N GLN A 320 -17.52 23.19 -9.98
CA GLN A 320 -18.21 24.15 -9.11
C GLN A 320 -17.60 24.23 -7.70
N ALA A 321 -17.16 23.11 -7.13
CA ALA A 321 -16.46 23.11 -5.86
C ALA A 321 -15.11 23.86 -5.95
N VAL A 322 -14.35 23.61 -7.02
CA VAL A 322 -13.10 24.32 -7.30
C VAL A 322 -13.33 25.83 -7.47
N ASP A 323 -14.34 26.23 -8.23
CA ASP A 323 -14.67 27.65 -8.46
C ASP A 323 -15.12 28.37 -7.18
N LYS A 324 -15.71 27.63 -6.22
CA LYS A 324 -16.04 28.12 -4.88
C LYS A 324 -14.86 28.16 -3.93
N GLY A 325 -13.67 27.79 -4.35
CA GLY A 325 -12.47 27.82 -3.53
C GLY A 325 -12.25 26.57 -2.65
N VAL A 326 -13.05 25.51 -2.79
CA VAL A 326 -12.84 24.24 -2.05
C VAL A 326 -11.48 23.67 -2.41
N PRO A 327 -10.57 23.42 -1.45
CA PRO A 327 -9.27 22.83 -1.72
C PRO A 327 -9.39 21.38 -2.24
N VAL A 328 -8.63 21.09 -3.31
CA VAL A 328 -8.57 19.77 -3.91
C VAL A 328 -7.14 19.25 -3.88
N TYR A 329 -6.94 18.11 -3.25
CA TYR A 329 -5.68 17.38 -3.23
C TYR A 329 -5.82 16.07 -4.01
N ALA A 330 -4.95 15.85 -4.99
CA ALA A 330 -5.05 14.70 -5.88
C ALA A 330 -3.69 13.99 -6.06
N GLU A 331 -3.72 12.67 -6.08
CA GLU A 331 -2.56 11.80 -6.28
C GLU A 331 -2.79 10.86 -7.47
N CYS A 332 -1.80 10.71 -8.35
CA CYS A 332 -1.73 9.73 -9.43
C CYS A 332 -3.02 9.67 -10.29
N GLY A 333 -3.87 8.68 -10.08
CA GLY A 333 -5.15 8.57 -10.79
C GLY A 333 -6.05 9.80 -10.63
N GLY A 334 -6.01 10.44 -9.45
CA GLY A 334 -6.71 11.70 -9.20
C GLY A 334 -6.21 12.85 -10.05
N LEU A 335 -4.89 12.94 -10.30
CA LEU A 335 -4.32 13.90 -11.26
C LEU A 335 -4.86 13.63 -12.67
N MET A 336 -4.87 12.37 -13.10
CA MET A 336 -5.35 12.00 -14.43
C MET A 336 -6.83 12.40 -14.62
N TYR A 337 -7.66 12.20 -13.60
CA TYR A 337 -9.08 12.54 -13.62
C TYR A 337 -9.35 14.06 -13.61
N LEU A 338 -8.52 14.86 -12.89
CA LEU A 338 -8.61 16.31 -12.91
C LEU A 338 -8.12 16.94 -14.22
N GLY A 339 -7.37 16.18 -15.02
CA GLY A 339 -6.79 16.59 -16.30
C GLY A 339 -7.83 16.90 -17.38
N LYS A 340 -7.36 17.35 -18.53
CA LYS A 340 -8.20 17.59 -19.73
C LYS A 340 -8.65 16.27 -20.36
N SER A 341 -7.73 15.29 -20.41
CA SER A 341 -7.98 14.01 -21.08
C SER A 341 -7.11 12.89 -20.53
N LEU A 342 -7.61 11.67 -20.71
CA LEU A 342 -6.91 10.42 -20.45
C LEU A 342 -7.02 9.51 -21.67
N SER A 343 -5.87 9.15 -22.26
CA SER A 343 -5.81 8.10 -23.28
C SER A 343 -5.56 6.75 -22.63
N ASP A 344 -6.46 5.80 -22.88
CA ASP A 344 -6.41 4.44 -22.31
C ASP A 344 -5.35 3.55 -22.99
N LEU A 345 -5.31 2.26 -22.65
CA LEU A 345 -4.35 1.29 -23.19
C LEU A 345 -4.57 0.95 -24.66
N GLU A 346 -5.78 1.15 -25.17
CA GLU A 346 -6.17 1.00 -26.57
C GLU A 346 -5.87 2.28 -27.37
N GLY A 347 -5.41 3.35 -26.71
CA GLY A 347 -5.11 4.63 -27.33
C GLY A 347 -6.34 5.51 -27.58
N VAL A 348 -7.50 5.16 -27.01
CA VAL A 348 -8.70 5.98 -27.08
C VAL A 348 -8.59 7.11 -26.06
N THR A 349 -8.80 8.34 -26.50
CA THR A 349 -8.75 9.52 -25.64
C THR A 349 -10.14 9.88 -25.12
N HIS A 350 -10.25 9.97 -23.80
CA HIS A 350 -11.47 10.30 -23.08
C HIS A 350 -11.34 11.69 -22.43
N PRO A 351 -12.33 12.58 -22.59
CA PRO A 351 -12.34 13.85 -21.86
C PRO A 351 -12.51 13.59 -20.37
N MET A 352 -11.77 14.35 -19.54
CA MET A 352 -11.84 14.32 -18.09
C MET A 352 -12.34 15.67 -17.55
N ILE A 353 -12.22 15.94 -16.25
CA ILE A 353 -12.79 17.13 -15.62
C ILE A 353 -12.28 18.45 -16.23
N GLY A 354 -11.02 18.50 -16.65
CA GLY A 354 -10.41 19.67 -17.30
C GLY A 354 -10.07 20.84 -16.36
N VAL A 355 -9.96 20.57 -15.06
CA VAL A 355 -9.57 21.60 -14.07
C VAL A 355 -8.11 21.99 -14.21
N ILE A 356 -7.22 21.02 -14.46
CA ILE A 356 -5.79 21.24 -14.69
C ILE A 356 -5.43 20.95 -16.16
N PRO A 357 -4.32 21.51 -16.70
CA PRO A 357 -3.98 21.36 -18.13
C PRO A 357 -3.38 19.98 -18.49
N ALA A 358 -3.37 19.01 -17.57
CA ALA A 358 -2.80 17.69 -17.77
C ALA A 358 -3.52 16.89 -18.86
N GLU A 359 -2.75 16.32 -19.78
CA GLU A 359 -3.19 15.32 -20.76
C GLU A 359 -2.38 14.05 -20.50
N SER A 360 -3.04 13.03 -19.98
CA SER A 360 -2.40 11.77 -19.58
C SER A 360 -2.61 10.70 -20.64
N ALA A 361 -1.59 9.87 -20.88
CA ALA A 361 -1.68 8.73 -21.78
C ALA A 361 -1.06 7.49 -21.14
N MET A 362 -1.76 6.36 -21.23
CA MET A 362 -1.24 5.08 -20.77
C MET A 362 -0.11 4.60 -21.67
N SER A 363 0.88 3.93 -21.09
CA SER A 363 2.03 3.36 -21.80
C SER A 363 2.14 1.87 -21.50
N GLN A 364 2.31 1.04 -22.52
CA GLN A 364 2.53 -0.39 -22.35
C GLN A 364 4.00 -0.74 -22.04
N SER A 365 4.93 0.21 -22.19
CA SER A 365 6.37 -0.05 -22.12
C SER A 365 7.11 0.75 -21.05
N ARG A 366 6.47 1.74 -20.43
CA ARG A 366 7.14 2.64 -19.47
C ARG A 366 6.42 2.63 -18.12
N LEU A 367 6.96 1.87 -17.19
CA LEU A 367 6.61 1.92 -15.77
C LEU A 367 7.47 2.99 -15.07
N THR A 368 6.83 3.91 -14.38
CA THR A 368 7.47 4.79 -13.39
C THR A 368 7.17 4.21 -12.02
N LEU A 369 8.22 3.75 -11.34
CA LEU A 369 8.13 3.12 -10.03
C LEU A 369 9.28 3.59 -9.16
N GLY A 370 8.98 3.89 -7.90
CA GLY A 370 10.00 4.06 -6.87
C GLY A 370 9.72 5.21 -5.91
N TYR A 371 10.55 5.27 -4.91
CA TYR A 371 10.55 6.31 -3.89
C TYR A 371 11.01 7.65 -4.47
N ARG A 372 10.47 8.74 -3.92
CA ARG A 372 10.79 10.12 -4.32
C ARG A 372 10.90 11.03 -3.10
N GLU A 373 11.96 11.80 -3.04
CA GLU A 373 12.01 12.94 -2.14
C GLU A 373 11.54 14.18 -2.90
N VAL A 374 10.49 14.84 -2.41
CA VAL A 374 9.89 16.01 -3.04
C VAL A 374 9.96 17.23 -2.13
N GLU A 375 10.17 18.40 -2.76
CA GLU A 375 10.11 19.72 -2.12
C GLU A 375 8.92 20.49 -2.66
N SER A 376 8.09 21.05 -1.79
CA SER A 376 6.92 21.81 -2.19
C SER A 376 7.29 23.15 -2.82
N CYS A 377 6.82 23.43 -4.03
CA CYS A 377 7.06 24.69 -4.73
C CYS A 377 6.23 25.85 -4.19
N SER A 378 5.13 25.55 -3.49
CA SER A 378 4.21 26.54 -2.93
C SER A 378 3.56 26.01 -1.65
N ASP A 379 2.82 26.86 -0.94
CA ASP A 379 1.89 26.37 0.08
C ASP A 379 0.82 25.48 -0.56
N SER A 380 0.63 24.30 0.01
CA SER A 380 -0.34 23.29 -0.41
C SER A 380 -1.18 22.81 0.77
N PRO A 381 -2.26 22.04 0.55
CA PRO A 381 -3.03 21.47 1.67
C PRO A 381 -2.20 20.63 2.62
N VAL A 382 -1.13 20.00 2.16
CA VAL A 382 -0.31 19.06 2.95
C VAL A 382 1.04 19.64 3.37
N LEU A 383 1.66 20.54 2.57
CA LEU A 383 3.01 21.07 2.78
C LEU A 383 3.06 22.59 2.67
N GLN A 384 3.95 23.21 3.44
CA GLN A 384 4.37 24.60 3.22
C GLN A 384 5.45 24.65 2.14
N LYS A 385 5.57 25.80 1.47
CA LYS A 385 6.63 26.07 0.49
C LYS A 385 8.00 25.75 1.06
N GLY A 386 8.82 25.01 0.30
CA GLY A 386 10.18 24.62 0.68
C GLY A 386 10.26 23.45 1.66
N GLN A 387 9.15 22.96 2.18
CA GLN A 387 9.15 21.72 2.97
C GLN A 387 9.37 20.51 2.08
N ARG A 388 10.14 19.54 2.59
CA ARG A 388 10.42 18.26 1.93
C ARG A 388 9.66 17.13 2.58
N VAL A 389 9.27 16.16 1.77
CA VAL A 389 8.63 14.93 2.22
C VAL A 389 9.03 13.79 1.28
N ARG A 390 9.03 12.58 1.81
CA ARG A 390 9.22 11.35 1.04
C ARG A 390 7.87 10.83 0.58
N GLY A 391 7.81 10.38 -0.67
CA GLY A 391 6.64 9.83 -1.33
C GLY A 391 7.01 8.71 -2.28
N HIS A 392 6.04 8.27 -3.06
CA HIS A 392 6.20 7.12 -3.95
C HIS A 392 5.46 7.36 -5.27
N GLU A 393 6.08 7.04 -6.39
CA GLU A 393 5.44 7.00 -7.72
C GLU A 393 5.21 5.55 -8.14
N PHE A 394 4.04 5.27 -8.70
CA PHE A 394 3.70 3.96 -9.27
C PHE A 394 2.64 4.14 -10.37
N HIS A 395 3.06 4.31 -11.61
CA HIS A 395 2.13 4.50 -12.73
C HIS A 395 2.75 4.08 -14.07
N TRP A 396 1.87 3.66 -15.00
CA TRP A 396 2.19 3.36 -16.39
C TRP A 396 1.80 4.50 -17.34
N SER A 397 1.31 5.59 -16.82
CA SER A 397 0.92 6.76 -17.61
C SER A 397 2.06 7.74 -17.76
N THR A 398 1.97 8.57 -18.78
CA THR A 398 2.86 9.71 -19.05
C THR A 398 2.02 10.95 -19.29
N LEU A 399 2.58 12.14 -19.02
CA LEU A 399 1.99 13.41 -19.39
C LEU A 399 2.49 13.82 -20.78
N ALA A 400 1.58 14.32 -21.61
CA ALA A 400 1.95 14.89 -22.92
C ALA A 400 2.86 16.13 -22.75
N GLN A 401 2.63 16.89 -21.68
CA GLN A 401 3.43 18.04 -21.32
C GLN A 401 3.70 18.06 -19.82
N GLN A 402 4.95 18.23 -19.43
CA GLN A 402 5.32 18.42 -18.03
C GLN A 402 4.88 19.82 -17.55
N PRO A 403 4.59 20.00 -16.26
CA PRO A 403 4.26 21.31 -15.71
C PRO A 403 5.46 22.25 -15.82
N GLU A 404 5.21 23.54 -16.05
CA GLU A 404 6.22 24.57 -15.91
C GLU A 404 6.63 24.71 -14.43
N ALA A 405 7.84 25.20 -14.17
CA ALA A 405 8.41 25.24 -12.83
C ALA A 405 7.59 26.08 -11.82
N ASP A 406 6.92 27.13 -12.30
CA ASP A 406 6.05 28.01 -11.50
C ASP A 406 4.63 27.48 -11.31
N GLU A 407 4.20 26.53 -12.15
CA GLU A 407 2.92 25.82 -12.05
C GLU A 407 3.03 24.49 -11.29
N SER A 408 4.26 23.99 -11.07
CA SER A 408 4.47 22.70 -10.43
C SER A 408 4.11 22.70 -8.94
N VAL A 409 3.62 21.57 -8.47
CA VAL A 409 3.36 21.31 -7.05
C VAL A 409 4.65 21.01 -6.31
N TYR A 410 5.49 20.15 -6.91
CA TYR A 410 6.71 19.66 -6.31
C TYR A 410 7.92 19.80 -7.25
N LYS A 411 9.11 19.82 -6.62
CA LYS A 411 10.38 19.44 -7.23
C LYS A 411 10.76 18.07 -6.71
N VAL A 412 11.01 17.13 -7.60
CA VAL A 412 11.53 15.80 -7.26
C VAL A 412 13.04 15.94 -7.06
N VAL A 413 13.48 16.04 -5.80
CA VAL A 413 14.83 16.45 -5.42
C VAL A 413 15.88 15.42 -5.84
N ASP A 414 15.57 14.15 -5.70
CA ASP A 414 16.41 13.01 -6.07
C ASP A 414 16.43 12.72 -7.58
N GLN A 415 15.76 13.55 -8.41
CA GLN A 415 15.74 13.47 -9.86
C GLN A 415 16.02 14.85 -10.51
N ASP A 416 17.16 15.44 -10.20
CA ASP A 416 17.62 16.73 -10.75
C ASP A 416 16.61 17.87 -10.63
N ASN A 417 15.85 17.89 -9.54
CA ASN A 417 14.75 18.83 -9.30
C ASN A 417 13.68 18.86 -10.40
N ARG A 418 13.40 17.71 -11.00
CA ARG A 418 12.33 17.54 -11.99
C ARG A 418 11.02 18.14 -11.45
N PRO A 419 10.35 19.04 -12.20
CA PRO A 419 9.05 19.53 -11.78
C PRO A 419 8.02 18.38 -11.81
N ASP A 420 7.09 18.37 -10.83
CA ASP A 420 6.02 17.38 -10.77
C ASP A 420 4.71 18.01 -10.31
N GLY A 421 3.63 17.53 -10.94
CA GLY A 421 2.27 17.90 -10.61
C GLY A 421 1.88 19.32 -11.04
N PHE A 422 0.57 19.58 -11.03
CA PHE A 422 -0.03 20.84 -11.44
C PHE A 422 -0.69 21.54 -10.28
N ARG A 423 -0.41 22.83 -10.13
CA ARG A 423 -1.10 23.73 -9.22
C ARG A 423 -1.95 24.72 -9.99
N LYS A 424 -3.24 24.80 -9.68
CA LYS A 424 -4.14 25.82 -10.24
C LYS A 424 -5.11 26.30 -9.15
N GLY A 425 -4.91 27.55 -8.69
CA GLY A 425 -5.72 28.07 -7.59
C GLY A 425 -5.61 27.22 -6.33
N ASN A 426 -6.74 26.63 -5.93
CA ASN A 426 -6.93 25.75 -4.77
C ASN A 426 -6.83 24.24 -5.11
N VAL A 427 -6.28 23.91 -6.27
CA VAL A 427 -6.07 22.52 -6.72
C VAL A 427 -4.58 22.18 -6.74
N TRP A 428 -4.23 21.05 -6.14
CA TRP A 428 -2.89 20.47 -6.13
C TRP A 428 -2.98 19.00 -6.55
N ALA A 429 -2.38 18.67 -7.67
CA ALA A 429 -2.42 17.32 -8.24
C ALA A 429 -1.01 16.87 -8.65
N SER A 430 -0.56 15.71 -8.22
CA SER A 430 0.77 15.16 -8.46
C SER A 430 0.71 13.66 -8.74
N TYR A 431 1.72 13.09 -9.42
CA TYR A 431 1.85 11.63 -9.48
C TYR A 431 2.38 11.03 -8.18
N VAL A 432 3.03 11.82 -7.35
CA VAL A 432 3.64 11.34 -6.11
C VAL A 432 2.56 11.13 -5.04
N HIS A 433 2.52 9.92 -4.50
CA HIS A 433 1.71 9.57 -3.33
C HIS A 433 2.46 9.91 -2.05
N ILE A 434 1.80 10.56 -1.10
CA ILE A 434 2.37 10.93 0.18
C ILE A 434 1.64 10.21 1.31
N HIS A 435 2.39 9.55 2.18
CA HIS A 435 1.84 9.02 3.42
C HIS A 435 1.71 10.16 4.44
N LEU A 436 0.48 10.51 4.87
CA LEU A 436 0.27 11.65 5.78
C LEU A 436 0.89 11.48 7.17
N GLY A 437 1.28 10.26 7.53
CA GLY A 437 2.09 9.98 8.73
C GLY A 437 3.59 10.27 8.56
N SER A 438 4.08 10.54 7.33
CA SER A 438 5.51 10.79 7.10
C SER A 438 6.05 12.03 7.84
N ARG A 439 5.15 12.95 8.21
CA ARG A 439 5.42 14.10 9.09
C ARG A 439 4.20 14.42 9.94
N PRO A 440 4.37 14.78 11.23
CA PRO A 440 3.26 15.11 12.13
C PRO A 440 2.40 16.29 11.68
N SER A 441 2.94 17.18 10.82
CA SER A 441 2.23 18.37 10.37
C SER A 441 1.29 18.16 9.17
N LEU A 442 1.38 17.03 8.43
CA LEU A 442 0.67 16.88 7.16
C LEU A 442 -0.85 16.77 7.35
N ALA A 443 -1.30 15.82 8.15
CA ALA A 443 -2.73 15.59 8.36
C ALA A 443 -3.42 16.80 9.03
N PRO A 444 -2.90 17.40 10.13
CA PRO A 444 -3.52 18.58 10.71
C PRO A 444 -3.55 19.77 9.75
N ARG A 445 -2.50 19.97 8.93
CA ARG A 445 -2.49 21.03 7.93
C ARG A 445 -3.57 20.82 6.86
N PHE A 446 -3.75 19.59 6.37
CA PHE A 446 -4.79 19.30 5.39
C PHE A 446 -6.18 19.63 5.96
N VAL A 447 -6.47 19.16 7.18
CA VAL A 447 -7.75 19.48 7.85
C VAL A 447 -7.93 20.98 8.02
N GLU A 448 -6.90 21.70 8.47
CA GLU A 448 -6.98 23.16 8.68
C GLU A 448 -7.22 23.91 7.35
N THR A 449 -6.58 23.50 6.27
CA THR A 449 -6.83 24.06 4.94
C THR A 449 -8.27 23.86 4.51
N CYS A 450 -8.86 22.69 4.79
CA CYS A 450 -10.26 22.41 4.47
C CYS A 450 -11.25 23.18 5.36
N VAL A 451 -10.90 23.50 6.60
CA VAL A 451 -11.71 24.40 7.47
C VAL A 451 -11.71 25.82 6.94
N SER A 452 -10.53 26.32 6.51
CA SER A 452 -10.36 27.70 6.04
C SER A 452 -10.97 27.94 4.65
N GLY A 453 -11.07 26.92 3.81
CA GLY A 453 -11.67 27.00 2.46
C GLY A 453 -13.21 27.11 2.47
N THR A 454 -13.86 26.97 3.63
CA THR A 454 -15.32 27.10 3.79
C THR A 454 -15.75 28.48 4.31
N THR A 455 -14.81 29.39 4.60
CA THR A 455 -15.07 30.79 5.02
C THR A 455 -14.83 31.76 3.87
#